data_1b55bb5e50d12af6c5234c7a47373a85
#
_entry.id   1b55bb5e50d12af6c5234c7a47373a85
#
_cell.length_a   1.000
_cell.length_b   1.000
_cell.length_c   1.000
_cell.angle_alpha   90.00
_cell.angle_beta   90.00
_cell.angle_gamma   90.00
#
_symmetry.space_group_name_H-M   'P 1'
#
loop_
_entity.id
_entity.type
_entity.pdbx_description
1 polymer ?
#
loop_
_entity_poly.entity_id
_entity_poly.type
_entity_poly.pdbx_seq_one_letter_code
_entity_poly.pdbx_strand_id
1 'polypeptide(L)'
;MPDYLAAVMAMLGPAQNRYADPSAWDRLHAEFDVRLPSDYQVLVDAYAPIELNGHLFLSHPATERWNLGQRIRDTVRAWSEVSLDDLDADEDPRLLFGLKELSFGTRDGLWPIASTDRGETIFLIAASDTSWLLVEDGGGGWSQHRMSFAEWLYRYLIGDDMAGPNSSAFYPGPVQLRRLPMTAAERPESWSGPERGM
;
A
#
# COMPACT_ATOMS: atom_id res chain seq x y z
N MET A 1 -1.99 -22.77 5.53
CA MET A 1 -1.44 -21.42 5.70
C MET A 1 -2.46 -20.56 6.39
N PRO A 2 -2.09 -19.60 7.24
CA PRO A 2 -3.05 -18.67 7.83
C PRO A 2 -3.80 -17.92 6.71
N ASP A 3 -5.08 -17.67 6.90
CA ASP A 3 -5.85 -16.78 6.02
C ASP A 3 -5.61 -15.33 6.48
N TYR A 4 -4.55 -14.72 5.94
CA TYR A 4 -4.18 -13.36 6.30
C TYR A 4 -5.24 -12.32 5.88
N LEU A 5 -5.96 -12.56 4.78
CA LEU A 5 -7.03 -11.67 4.35
C LEU A 5 -8.16 -11.65 5.38
N ALA A 6 -8.63 -12.81 5.81
CA ALA A 6 -9.64 -12.90 6.87
C ALA A 6 -9.14 -12.30 8.20
N ALA A 7 -7.87 -12.52 8.56
CA ALA A 7 -7.27 -11.95 9.76
C ALA A 7 -7.23 -10.42 9.73
N VAL A 8 -6.78 -9.83 8.62
CA VAL A 8 -6.78 -8.37 8.42
C VAL A 8 -8.20 -7.80 8.51
N MET A 9 -9.17 -8.41 7.83
CA MET A 9 -10.55 -7.96 7.88
C MET A 9 -11.15 -8.03 9.30
N ALA A 10 -10.80 -9.08 10.07
CA ALA A 10 -11.20 -9.16 11.47
C ALA A 10 -10.58 -8.04 12.34
N MET A 11 -9.36 -7.60 12.00
CA MET A 11 -8.67 -6.51 12.70
C MET A 11 -9.19 -5.12 12.32
N LEU A 12 -9.63 -4.93 11.08
CA LEU A 12 -10.15 -3.67 10.57
C LEU A 12 -11.64 -3.47 10.85
N GLY A 13 -12.33 -4.50 11.33
CA GLY A 13 -13.76 -4.46 11.63
C GLY A 13 -14.65 -4.63 10.40
N PRO A 14 -15.95 -4.29 10.50
CA PRO A 14 -16.90 -4.55 9.42
C PRO A 14 -16.57 -3.84 8.13
N ALA A 15 -16.47 -4.60 7.04
CA ALA A 15 -16.32 -4.06 5.70
C ALA A 15 -17.55 -3.24 5.30
N GLN A 16 -17.35 -2.07 4.71
CA GLN A 16 -18.45 -1.20 4.27
C GLN A 16 -18.67 -1.24 2.76
N ASN A 17 -17.64 -1.58 1.98
CA ASN A 17 -17.68 -1.63 0.52
C ASN A 17 -18.29 -0.36 -0.11
N ARG A 18 -18.05 0.80 0.50
CA ARG A 18 -18.73 2.08 0.19
C ARG A 18 -18.50 2.54 -1.24
N TYR A 19 -17.33 2.26 -1.78
CA TYR A 19 -16.91 2.68 -3.11
C TYR A 19 -16.61 1.49 -4.03
N ALA A 20 -16.92 0.26 -3.61
CA ALA A 20 -16.68 -0.94 -4.40
C ALA A 20 -17.35 -0.80 -5.78
N ASP A 21 -16.52 -0.80 -6.82
CA ASP A 21 -16.95 -0.64 -8.21
C ASP A 21 -16.02 -1.45 -9.12
N PRO A 22 -16.47 -2.65 -9.58
CA PRO A 22 -15.68 -3.47 -10.49
C PRO A 22 -15.24 -2.72 -11.75
N SER A 23 -16.09 -1.79 -12.25
CA SER A 23 -15.75 -1.02 -13.44
C SER A 23 -14.61 -0.03 -13.23
N ALA A 24 -14.40 0.44 -11.99
CA ALA A 24 -13.26 1.28 -11.64
C ALA A 24 -11.94 0.49 -11.69
N TRP A 25 -11.96 -0.77 -11.25
CA TRP A 25 -10.81 -1.67 -11.38
C TRP A 25 -10.52 -1.98 -12.85
N ASP A 26 -11.55 -2.27 -13.65
CA ASP A 26 -11.37 -2.53 -15.08
C ASP A 26 -10.75 -1.32 -15.79
N ARG A 27 -11.20 -0.10 -15.48
CA ARG A 27 -10.60 1.13 -16.01
C ARG A 27 -9.14 1.29 -15.59
N LEU A 28 -8.83 1.07 -14.30
CA LEU A 28 -7.47 1.15 -13.78
C LEU A 28 -6.54 0.14 -14.48
N HIS A 29 -7.00 -1.11 -14.59
CA HIS A 29 -6.23 -2.18 -15.23
C HIS A 29 -6.00 -1.90 -16.72
N ALA A 30 -7.01 -1.36 -17.42
CA ALA A 30 -6.89 -1.00 -18.83
C ALA A 30 -5.96 0.21 -19.04
N GLU A 31 -5.98 1.19 -18.12
CA GLU A 31 -5.13 2.37 -18.22
C GLU A 31 -3.65 2.04 -18.05
N PHE A 32 -3.33 1.16 -17.11
CA PHE A 32 -1.94 0.88 -16.74
C PHE A 32 -1.41 -0.45 -17.27
N ASP A 33 -2.21 -1.23 -17.97
CA ASP A 33 -1.88 -2.60 -18.42
C ASP A 33 -1.32 -3.48 -17.28
N VAL A 34 -1.88 -3.33 -16.08
CA VAL A 34 -1.49 -4.10 -14.90
C VAL A 34 -2.71 -4.64 -14.18
N ARG A 35 -2.62 -5.83 -13.62
CA ARG A 35 -3.66 -6.40 -12.76
C ARG A 35 -3.14 -6.51 -11.33
N LEU A 36 -3.70 -5.69 -10.45
CA LEU A 36 -3.36 -5.73 -9.04
C LEU A 36 -3.90 -7.00 -8.37
N PRO A 37 -3.23 -7.53 -7.32
CA PRO A 37 -3.63 -8.75 -6.63
C PRO A 37 -5.05 -8.69 -6.06
N SER A 38 -5.73 -9.84 -6.05
CA SER A 38 -7.11 -9.92 -5.59
C SER A 38 -7.27 -9.60 -4.10
N ASP A 39 -6.33 -9.98 -3.26
CA ASP A 39 -6.33 -9.65 -1.83
C ASP A 39 -6.24 -8.15 -1.58
N TYR A 40 -5.39 -7.43 -2.36
CA TYR A 40 -5.33 -5.99 -2.34
C TYR A 40 -6.66 -5.35 -2.77
N GLN A 41 -7.25 -5.81 -3.88
CA GLN A 41 -8.52 -5.28 -4.38
C GLN A 41 -9.64 -5.46 -3.35
N VAL A 42 -9.74 -6.65 -2.74
CA VAL A 42 -10.75 -6.93 -1.70
C VAL A 42 -10.60 -5.99 -0.51
N LEU A 43 -9.37 -5.76 -0.04
CA LEU A 43 -9.12 -4.86 1.10
C LEU A 43 -9.42 -3.40 0.75
N VAL A 44 -9.05 -2.96 -0.44
CA VAL A 44 -9.35 -1.61 -0.92
C VAL A 44 -10.85 -1.41 -1.08
N ASP A 45 -11.56 -2.33 -1.71
CA ASP A 45 -13.03 -2.25 -1.85
C ASP A 45 -13.75 -2.24 -0.49
N ALA A 46 -13.24 -3.03 0.46
CA ALA A 46 -13.84 -3.13 1.78
C ALA A 46 -13.71 -1.85 2.61
N TYR A 47 -12.57 -1.15 2.50
CA TYR A 47 -12.22 -0.11 3.48
C TYR A 47 -11.80 1.22 2.89
N ALA A 48 -11.11 1.27 1.73
CA ALA A 48 -10.51 2.51 1.22
C ALA A 48 -11.55 3.52 0.70
N PRO A 49 -11.21 4.81 0.70
CA PRO A 49 -9.93 5.40 1.12
C PRO A 49 -9.84 5.58 2.64
N ILE A 50 -8.74 5.15 3.21
CA ILE A 50 -8.49 5.13 4.66
C ILE A 50 -7.06 5.52 5.03
N GLU A 51 -6.93 5.89 6.29
CA GLU A 51 -5.67 5.98 7.02
C GLU A 51 -5.70 4.98 8.18
N LEU A 52 -4.64 4.20 8.30
CA LEU A 52 -4.45 3.20 9.36
C LEU A 52 -3.39 3.67 10.35
N ASN A 53 -3.71 3.60 11.64
CA ASN A 53 -2.85 3.96 12.76
C ASN A 53 -2.26 5.38 12.68
N GLY A 54 -2.93 6.31 11.99
CA GLY A 54 -2.42 7.66 11.76
C GLY A 54 -1.21 7.72 10.84
N HIS A 55 -0.93 6.69 10.08
CA HIS A 55 0.32 6.53 9.36
C HIS A 55 0.13 6.02 7.91
N LEU A 56 -0.46 4.83 7.71
CA LEU A 56 -0.57 4.19 6.40
C LEU A 56 -1.83 4.62 5.65
N PHE A 57 -1.70 5.05 4.41
CA PHE A 57 -2.79 5.47 3.53
C PHE A 57 -3.07 4.44 2.43
N LEU A 58 -4.34 4.09 2.28
CA LEU A 58 -4.86 3.34 1.13
C LEU A 58 -5.83 4.19 0.36
N SER A 59 -5.62 4.31 -0.95
CA SER A 59 -6.47 5.02 -1.91
C SER A 59 -7.42 4.07 -2.62
N HIS A 60 -8.51 4.58 -3.23
CA HIS A 60 -9.49 3.78 -3.93
C HIS A 60 -9.64 4.20 -5.41
N PRO A 61 -9.78 3.27 -6.39
CA PRO A 61 -9.83 3.64 -7.80
C PRO A 61 -11.12 4.38 -8.22
N ALA A 62 -12.23 4.20 -7.50
CA ALA A 62 -13.52 4.81 -7.84
C ALA A 62 -13.76 6.19 -7.22
N THR A 63 -12.86 6.70 -6.38
CA THR A 63 -13.05 7.98 -5.69
C THR A 63 -12.40 9.15 -6.43
N GLU A 64 -12.97 10.36 -6.33
CA GLU A 64 -12.36 11.56 -6.91
C GLU A 64 -11.17 12.06 -6.08
N ARG A 65 -11.34 12.10 -4.75
CA ARG A 65 -10.24 12.37 -3.81
C ARG A 65 -9.65 11.05 -3.36
N TRP A 66 -8.36 11.05 -3.05
CA TRP A 66 -7.64 9.84 -2.66
C TRP A 66 -7.76 8.75 -3.74
N ASN A 67 -7.72 9.18 -5.00
CA ASN A 67 -7.85 8.30 -6.15
C ASN A 67 -6.57 7.51 -6.38
N LEU A 68 -6.71 6.18 -6.44
CA LEU A 68 -5.56 5.28 -6.62
C LEU A 68 -4.87 5.51 -7.97
N GLY A 69 -5.61 5.67 -9.06
CA GLY A 69 -5.03 5.90 -10.38
C GLY A 69 -4.28 7.22 -10.45
N GLN A 70 -4.82 8.29 -9.85
CA GLN A 70 -4.12 9.58 -9.77
C GLN A 70 -2.82 9.45 -8.95
N ARG A 71 -2.90 8.75 -7.82
CA ARG A 71 -1.73 8.51 -6.99
C ARG A 71 -0.64 7.73 -7.73
N ILE A 72 -1.02 6.67 -8.47
CA ILE A 72 -0.08 5.91 -9.29
C ILE A 72 0.62 6.85 -10.29
N ARG A 73 -0.14 7.65 -11.04
CA ARG A 73 0.42 8.61 -12.02
C ARG A 73 1.41 9.59 -11.39
N ASP A 74 1.03 10.18 -10.27
CA ASP A 74 1.86 11.20 -9.62
C ASP A 74 3.14 10.60 -9.04
N THR A 75 3.04 9.44 -8.40
CA THR A 75 4.19 8.75 -7.83
C THR A 75 5.13 8.24 -8.92
N VAL A 76 4.60 7.61 -9.98
CA VAL A 76 5.39 7.15 -11.12
C VAL A 76 6.14 8.31 -11.78
N ARG A 77 5.48 9.46 -11.97
CA ARG A 77 6.14 10.66 -12.50
C ARG A 77 7.28 11.11 -11.60
N ALA A 78 7.05 11.24 -10.30
CA ALA A 78 8.07 11.67 -9.35
C ALA A 78 9.29 10.73 -9.37
N TRP A 79 9.05 9.42 -9.36
CA TRP A 79 10.13 8.43 -9.39
C TRP A 79 10.84 8.34 -10.75
N SER A 80 10.19 8.65 -11.86
CA SER A 80 10.84 8.69 -13.19
C SER A 80 11.83 9.86 -13.33
N GLU A 81 11.76 10.85 -12.45
CA GLU A 81 12.68 11.99 -12.40
C GLU A 81 13.88 11.74 -11.47
N VAL A 82 13.85 10.66 -10.67
CA VAL A 82 14.92 10.30 -9.76
C VAL A 82 16.03 9.57 -10.52
N SER A 83 17.26 10.08 -10.47
CA SER A 83 18.44 9.34 -10.95
C SER A 83 18.86 8.33 -9.88
N LEU A 84 18.91 7.07 -10.28
CA LEU A 84 19.42 5.99 -9.42
C LEU A 84 20.85 5.59 -9.79
N ASP A 85 21.49 6.32 -10.73
CA ASP A 85 22.80 5.95 -11.24
C ASP A 85 23.95 6.37 -10.32
N ASP A 86 23.67 7.26 -9.36
CA ASP A 86 24.62 7.76 -8.38
C ASP A 86 24.52 7.06 -7.02
N LEU A 87 23.68 6.02 -6.91
CA LEU A 87 23.55 5.26 -5.66
C LEU A 87 24.76 4.34 -5.43
N ASP A 88 25.19 4.25 -4.19
CA ASP A 88 26.19 3.24 -3.78
C ASP A 88 25.59 1.82 -3.93
N ALA A 89 26.46 0.83 -4.12
CA ALA A 89 26.03 -0.54 -4.41
C ALA A 89 25.20 -1.19 -3.28
N ASP A 90 25.36 -0.74 -2.06
CA ASP A 90 24.61 -1.16 -0.88
C ASP A 90 23.30 -0.39 -0.67
N GLU A 91 23.05 0.64 -1.48
CA GLU A 91 21.80 1.42 -1.51
C GLU A 91 20.99 1.16 -2.78
N ASP A 92 21.61 0.62 -3.85
CA ASP A 92 20.95 0.38 -5.12
C ASP A 92 19.97 -0.83 -5.05
N PRO A 93 18.66 -0.61 -5.10
CA PRO A 93 17.67 -1.70 -5.00
C PRO A 93 17.77 -2.69 -6.19
N ARG A 94 18.34 -2.27 -7.33
CA ARG A 94 18.57 -3.17 -8.47
C ARG A 94 19.56 -4.26 -8.09
N LEU A 95 20.64 -3.90 -7.40
CA LEU A 95 21.67 -4.83 -6.94
C LEU A 95 21.20 -5.62 -5.71
N LEU A 96 20.58 -4.94 -4.76
CA LEU A 96 20.10 -5.56 -3.51
C LEU A 96 19.08 -6.66 -3.76
N PHE A 97 18.18 -6.48 -4.74
CA PHE A 97 17.06 -7.41 -4.97
C PHE A 97 17.16 -8.19 -6.28
N GLY A 98 18.28 -8.02 -7.02
CA GLY A 98 18.53 -8.74 -8.27
C GLY A 98 17.58 -8.32 -9.39
N LEU A 99 17.17 -7.05 -9.41
CA LEU A 99 16.35 -6.47 -10.46
C LEU A 99 17.23 -6.08 -11.65
N LYS A 100 16.77 -6.37 -12.87
CA LYS A 100 17.51 -5.96 -14.08
C LYS A 100 17.49 -4.45 -14.26
N GLU A 101 16.37 -3.85 -13.95
CA GLU A 101 16.13 -2.41 -13.98
C GLU A 101 15.09 -2.05 -12.92
N LEU A 102 15.08 -0.80 -12.50
CA LEU A 102 14.05 -0.25 -11.65
C LEU A 102 13.19 0.67 -12.51
N SER A 103 12.08 0.13 -12.98
CA SER A 103 11.10 0.87 -13.78
C SER A 103 9.81 1.06 -12.98
N PHE A 104 9.17 2.21 -13.13
CA PHE A 104 7.96 2.55 -12.40
C PHE A 104 6.78 2.64 -13.37
N GLY A 105 5.65 2.04 -13.01
CA GLY A 105 4.44 2.08 -13.83
C GLY A 105 4.54 1.33 -15.16
N THR A 106 5.49 0.44 -15.30
CA THR A 106 5.62 -0.46 -16.45
C THR A 106 5.11 -1.85 -16.11
N ARG A 107 4.80 -2.68 -17.11
CA ARG A 107 4.20 -4.00 -16.93
C ARG A 107 4.96 -4.88 -15.93
N ASP A 108 6.29 -4.87 -16.01
CA ASP A 108 7.17 -5.68 -15.15
C ASP A 108 7.84 -4.83 -14.05
N GLY A 109 7.34 -3.63 -13.82
CA GLY A 109 7.92 -2.65 -12.91
C GLY A 109 7.21 -2.54 -11.57
N LEU A 110 7.51 -1.43 -10.91
CA LEU A 110 7.03 -1.07 -9.60
C LEU A 110 5.73 -0.27 -9.68
N TRP A 111 4.73 -0.70 -8.93
CA TRP A 111 3.41 -0.06 -8.86
C TRP A 111 3.14 0.46 -7.45
N PRO A 112 3.06 1.78 -7.24
CA PRO A 112 2.80 2.34 -5.91
C PRO A 112 1.35 2.06 -5.51
N ILE A 113 1.16 1.27 -4.46
CA ILE A 113 -0.16 0.82 -3.99
C ILE A 113 -0.57 1.41 -2.64
N ALA A 114 0.39 1.86 -1.84
CA ALA A 114 0.14 2.51 -0.56
C ALA A 114 1.28 3.50 -0.24
N SER A 115 1.07 4.33 0.77
CA SER A 115 2.11 5.21 1.30
C SER A 115 1.84 5.57 2.74
N THR A 116 2.79 6.29 3.34
CA THR A 116 2.67 6.76 4.71
C THR A 116 2.71 8.28 4.80
N ASP A 117 2.44 8.82 5.98
CA ASP A 117 2.57 10.25 6.29
C ASP A 117 4.04 10.70 6.41
N ARG A 118 4.98 9.76 6.55
CA ARG A 118 6.42 10.02 6.61
C ARG A 118 7.11 9.99 5.25
N GLY A 119 6.39 9.64 4.20
CA GLY A 119 6.90 9.60 2.83
C GLY A 119 7.26 8.21 2.31
N GLU A 120 7.21 7.17 3.15
CA GLU A 120 7.43 5.80 2.69
C GLU A 120 6.44 5.44 1.58
N THR A 121 6.92 4.72 0.58
CA THR A 121 6.10 4.24 -0.53
C THR A 121 6.14 2.73 -0.63
N ILE A 122 4.98 2.10 -0.64
CA ILE A 122 4.83 0.66 -0.80
C ILE A 122 4.54 0.37 -2.27
N PHE A 123 5.47 -0.33 -2.91
CA PHE A 123 5.36 -0.76 -4.29
C PHE A 123 5.02 -2.23 -4.40
N LEU A 124 4.15 -2.56 -5.33
CA LEU A 124 3.92 -3.92 -5.79
C LEU A 124 4.80 -4.19 -7.01
N ILE A 125 5.41 -5.36 -7.06
CA ILE A 125 6.03 -5.91 -8.27
C ILE A 125 5.06 -6.89 -8.92
N ALA A 126 4.65 -6.57 -10.15
CA ALA A 126 3.62 -7.33 -10.86
C ALA A 126 4.19 -8.51 -11.70
N ALA A 127 5.50 -8.66 -11.76
CA ALA A 127 6.20 -9.47 -12.78
C ALA A 127 6.21 -10.98 -12.57
N SER A 128 5.53 -11.54 -11.57
CA SER A 128 5.61 -12.99 -11.32
C SER A 128 4.33 -13.57 -10.74
N ASP A 129 4.21 -14.91 -10.84
CA ASP A 129 3.15 -15.70 -10.20
C ASP A 129 3.11 -15.54 -8.66
N THR A 130 4.10 -14.87 -8.10
CA THR A 130 4.20 -14.57 -6.68
C THR A 130 4.27 -13.06 -6.48
N SER A 131 3.21 -12.46 -5.99
CA SER A 131 3.22 -11.04 -5.61
C SER A 131 4.24 -10.80 -4.51
N TRP A 132 5.06 -9.77 -4.67
CA TRP A 132 5.96 -9.31 -3.64
C TRP A 132 6.02 -7.78 -3.62
N LEU A 133 6.47 -7.24 -2.52
CA LEU A 133 6.42 -5.81 -2.26
C LEU A 133 7.85 -5.28 -2.06
N LEU A 134 8.08 -4.07 -2.55
CA LEU A 134 9.20 -3.24 -2.16
C LEU A 134 8.69 -2.03 -1.39
N VAL A 135 9.38 -1.68 -0.33
CA VAL A 135 9.10 -0.48 0.44
C VAL A 135 10.33 0.41 0.37
N GLU A 136 10.11 1.63 -0.09
CA GLU A 136 11.09 2.72 0.02
C GLU A 136 10.73 3.53 1.27
N ASP A 137 11.73 3.82 2.09
CA ASP A 137 11.56 4.32 3.47
C ASP A 137 11.49 5.85 3.59
N GLY A 138 11.36 6.57 2.47
CA GLY A 138 11.35 8.04 2.45
C GLY A 138 12.74 8.68 2.58
N GLY A 139 13.77 7.89 2.82
CA GLY A 139 15.16 8.31 2.95
C GLY A 139 16.12 7.68 1.93
N GLY A 140 15.57 6.91 0.98
CA GLY A 140 16.36 6.20 -0.03
C GLY A 140 16.68 4.75 0.33
N GLY A 141 16.36 4.30 1.54
CA GLY A 141 16.50 2.91 1.95
C GLY A 141 15.37 2.04 1.38
N TRP A 142 15.70 0.78 1.04
CA TRP A 142 14.76 -0.15 0.44
C TRP A 142 14.68 -1.46 1.19
N SER A 143 13.47 -2.00 1.33
CA SER A 143 13.23 -3.33 1.90
C SER A 143 12.32 -4.17 1.02
N GLN A 144 12.60 -5.49 0.98
CA GLN A 144 11.84 -6.46 0.18
C GLN A 144 10.99 -7.35 1.07
N HIS A 145 9.72 -7.53 0.69
CA HIS A 145 8.78 -8.41 1.37
C HIS A 145 8.18 -9.41 0.38
N ARG A 146 8.65 -10.67 0.43
CA ARG A 146 8.17 -11.76 -0.44
C ARG A 146 6.91 -12.40 0.14
N MET A 147 5.82 -11.65 0.11
CA MET A 147 4.53 -12.07 0.66
C MET A 147 3.38 -11.34 -0.06
N SER A 148 2.15 -11.79 0.15
CA SER A 148 0.96 -11.11 -0.34
C SER A 148 0.74 -9.76 0.38
N PHE A 149 -0.07 -8.88 -0.20
CA PHE A 149 -0.41 -7.60 0.45
C PHE A 149 -1.17 -7.83 1.76
N ALA A 150 -2.05 -8.83 1.81
CA ALA A 150 -2.78 -9.17 3.04
C ALA A 150 -1.84 -9.65 4.16
N GLU A 151 -0.81 -10.45 3.86
CA GLU A 151 0.19 -10.85 4.85
C GLU A 151 1.02 -9.65 5.31
N TRP A 152 1.46 -8.80 4.37
CA TRP A 152 2.22 -7.59 4.68
C TRP A 152 1.42 -6.65 5.60
N LEU A 153 0.15 -6.40 5.27
CA LEU A 153 -0.71 -5.55 6.07
C LEU A 153 -1.01 -6.18 7.44
N TYR A 154 -1.20 -7.49 7.51
CA TYR A 154 -1.35 -8.19 8.78
C TYR A 154 -0.15 -7.97 9.70
N ARG A 155 1.07 -8.16 9.17
CA ARG A 155 2.31 -7.95 9.92
C ARG A 155 2.48 -6.51 10.37
N TYR A 156 2.20 -5.55 9.50
CA TYR A 156 2.14 -4.12 9.86
C TYR A 156 1.16 -3.87 11.02
N LEU A 157 -0.05 -4.43 10.95
CA LEU A 157 -1.08 -4.24 11.96
C LEU A 157 -0.77 -4.93 13.29
N ILE A 158 0.08 -5.95 13.35
CA ILE A 158 0.53 -6.57 14.61
C ILE A 158 1.81 -5.94 15.18
N GLY A 159 2.40 -4.97 14.48
CA GLY A 159 3.52 -4.19 14.97
C GLY A 159 4.89 -4.61 14.44
N ASP A 160 4.96 -5.35 13.33
CA ASP A 160 6.23 -5.59 12.65
C ASP A 160 6.66 -4.32 11.89
N ASP A 161 7.98 -4.09 11.74
CA ASP A 161 8.54 -2.99 10.95
C ASP A 161 8.41 -3.28 9.45
N MET A 162 7.21 -3.01 8.91
CA MET A 162 6.85 -3.34 7.53
C MET A 162 6.90 -2.15 6.57
N ALA A 163 6.77 -0.93 7.08
CA ALA A 163 6.72 0.31 6.28
C ALA A 163 7.91 1.22 6.61
N GLY A 164 9.12 0.68 6.47
CA GLY A 164 10.36 1.37 6.82
C GLY A 164 10.80 1.19 8.27
N PRO A 165 11.99 1.68 8.63
CA PRO A 165 12.55 1.54 9.96
C PRO A 165 11.66 2.18 11.04
N ASN A 166 11.45 1.47 12.14
CA ASN A 166 10.61 1.90 13.26
C ASN A 166 9.13 2.14 12.91
N SER A 167 8.61 1.56 11.84
CA SER A 167 7.18 1.65 11.53
C SER A 167 6.30 0.97 12.59
N SER A 168 6.86 0.03 13.35
CA SER A 168 6.24 -0.54 14.55
C SER A 168 5.85 0.49 15.61
N ALA A 169 6.48 1.66 15.63
CA ALA A 169 6.10 2.77 16.51
C ALA A 169 4.67 3.29 16.24
N PHE A 170 4.13 3.02 15.04
CA PHE A 170 2.74 3.31 14.67
C PHE A 170 1.77 2.16 14.98
N TYR A 171 2.18 1.28 15.88
CA TYR A 171 1.32 0.24 16.45
C TYR A 171 0.87 0.66 17.86
N PRO A 172 -0.24 1.41 17.97
CA PRO A 172 -0.66 2.00 19.24
C PRO A 172 -1.49 1.05 20.14
N GLY A 173 -1.50 -0.24 19.85
CA GLY A 173 -2.36 -1.21 20.50
C GLY A 173 -3.57 -1.57 19.61
N PRO A 174 -4.81 -1.14 19.90
CA PRO A 174 -5.91 -1.39 18.98
C PRO A 174 -5.71 -0.67 17.65
N VAL A 175 -6.04 -1.33 16.54
CA VAL A 175 -5.96 -0.72 15.22
C VAL A 175 -6.85 0.51 15.16
N GLN A 176 -6.31 1.61 14.70
CA GLN A 176 -7.03 2.83 14.41
C GLN A 176 -7.28 2.94 12.92
N LEU A 177 -8.53 2.96 12.50
CA LEU A 177 -8.93 3.19 11.13
C LEU A 177 -9.65 4.53 11.02
N ARG A 178 -9.14 5.42 10.19
CA ARG A 178 -9.76 6.70 9.87
C ARG A 178 -10.16 6.73 8.40
N ARG A 179 -11.45 6.95 8.12
CA ARG A 179 -11.91 7.16 6.76
C ARG A 179 -11.54 8.56 6.29
N LEU A 180 -11.03 8.62 5.08
CA LEU A 180 -10.61 9.90 4.50
C LEU A 180 -11.82 10.60 3.87
N PRO A 181 -12.01 11.91 4.12
CA PRO A 181 -13.16 12.64 3.63
C PRO A 181 -13.09 12.87 2.11
N MET A 182 -14.22 12.70 1.42
CA MET A 182 -14.35 12.98 -0.01
C MET A 182 -14.56 14.45 -0.29
N THR A 183 -15.15 15.19 0.65
CA THR A 183 -15.37 16.63 0.54
C THR A 183 -14.83 17.36 1.76
N ALA A 184 -14.61 18.66 1.65
CA ALA A 184 -14.16 19.48 2.77
C ALA A 184 -15.20 19.59 3.90
N ALA A 185 -16.47 19.29 3.61
CA ALA A 185 -17.56 19.31 4.58
C ALA A 185 -17.73 18.00 5.35
N GLU A 186 -17.19 16.89 4.82
CA GLU A 186 -17.24 15.60 5.50
C GLU A 186 -16.29 15.58 6.69
N ARG A 187 -16.77 15.04 7.80
CA ARG A 187 -15.92 14.75 8.95
C ARG A 187 -15.33 13.36 8.79
N PRO A 188 -14.04 13.18 9.10
CA PRO A 188 -13.45 11.84 9.14
C PRO A 188 -14.22 10.96 10.14
N GLU A 189 -14.59 9.78 9.68
CA GLU A 189 -15.14 8.73 10.54
C GLU A 189 -13.98 7.88 11.05
N SER A 190 -13.94 7.64 12.35
CA SER A 190 -12.90 6.80 12.96
C SER A 190 -13.52 5.55 13.59
N TRP A 191 -12.80 4.46 13.48
CA TRP A 191 -13.10 3.20 14.14
C TRP A 191 -11.85 2.71 14.87
N SER A 192 -12.04 2.17 16.06
CA SER A 192 -10.97 1.53 16.84
C SER A 192 -11.28 0.07 17.00
N GLY A 193 -10.30 -0.77 16.73
CA GLY A 193 -10.36 -2.20 16.98
C GLY A 193 -10.46 -2.52 18.48
N PRO A 194 -10.72 -3.78 18.81
CA PRO A 194 -10.69 -4.23 20.19
C PRO A 194 -9.28 -4.04 20.79
N GLU A 195 -9.22 -3.76 22.09
CA GLU A 195 -7.96 -3.77 22.82
C GLU A 195 -7.30 -5.15 22.67
N ARG A 196 -6.04 -5.15 22.30
CA ARG A 196 -5.25 -6.37 22.27
C ARG A 196 -4.63 -6.52 23.64
N GLY A 197 -4.96 -7.60 24.32
CA GLY A 197 -4.28 -7.95 25.55
C GLY A 197 -2.77 -8.05 25.26
N MET A 198 -1.98 -7.33 26.06
CA MET A 198 -0.52 -7.50 26.10
C MET A 198 -0.19 -8.89 26.64
#